data_4fb5cf29b7d590835c98cb8cceed5960
#
_entry.id   4fb5cf29b7d590835c98cb8cceed5960
#
_cell.length_a   1.000
_cell.length_b   1.000
_cell.length_c   1.000
_cell.angle_alpha   90.00
_cell.angle_beta   90.00
_cell.angle_gamma   90.00
#
_symmetry.space_group_name_H-M   'P 1'
#
loop_
_entity.id
_entity.type
_entity.pdbx_description
1 polymer ?
#
loop_
_entity_poly.entity_id
_entity_poly.type
_entity_poly.pdbx_seq_one_letter_code
_entity_poly.pdbx_strand_id
1 'polypeptide(L)'
;MMKITKFGGSSVANAQQFRKVKHIIDPARRFVVVSASGREHKKDNKVTDLLYLIEAHLKYSVDHLSLFHLIEERFISIKNDLGLSYPIEEDLAKLKGQLNKTMSTDYLVSRGEYLTAKLIAEYLGFPFVDAKD
;
A
#
# COMPACT_ATOMS: atom_id res chain seq x y z
N MET A 1 -13.41 0.97 -25.73
CA MET A 1 -13.54 -0.17 -24.82
C MET A 1 -12.81 0.12 -23.52
N MET A 2 -13.50 -0.10 -22.42
CA MET A 2 -12.95 0.09 -21.10
C MET A 2 -12.10 -1.14 -20.71
N LYS A 3 -10.89 -0.90 -20.21
CA LYS A 3 -10.01 -1.99 -19.77
C LYS A 3 -9.73 -1.86 -18.30
N ILE A 4 -9.77 -2.98 -17.60
CA ILE A 4 -9.37 -3.07 -16.19
C ILE A 4 -8.03 -3.80 -16.16
N THR A 5 -7.03 -3.19 -15.54
CA THR A 5 -5.71 -3.79 -15.39
C THR A 5 -5.44 -4.00 -13.91
N LYS A 6 -5.06 -5.21 -13.53
CA LYS A 6 -4.75 -5.56 -12.15
C LYS A 6 -3.27 -5.88 -12.01
N PHE A 7 -2.65 -5.32 -10.98
CA PHE A 7 -1.25 -5.57 -10.65
C PHE A 7 -1.13 -6.22 -9.29
N GLY A 8 -0.41 -7.33 -9.23
CA GLY A 8 -0.12 -8.03 -7.96
C GLY A 8 0.92 -7.30 -7.13
N GLY A 9 1.15 -7.79 -5.91
CA GLY A 9 2.00 -7.12 -4.93
C GLY A 9 3.44 -6.92 -5.38
N SER A 10 4.05 -7.90 -6.04
CA SER A 10 5.44 -7.79 -6.51
C SER A 10 5.58 -6.71 -7.58
N SER A 11 4.54 -6.45 -8.36
CA SER A 11 4.55 -5.40 -9.39
C SER A 11 4.46 -4.00 -8.80
N VAL A 12 4.13 -3.86 -7.52
CA VAL A 12 4.04 -2.58 -6.81
C VAL A 12 4.89 -2.60 -5.54
N ALA A 13 5.96 -3.40 -5.52
CA ALA A 13 6.79 -3.59 -4.33
C ALA A 13 7.68 -2.38 -4.02
N ASN A 14 8.08 -1.62 -5.03
CA ASN A 14 8.95 -0.46 -4.86
C ASN A 14 8.79 0.52 -6.02
N ALA A 15 9.50 1.64 -5.94
CA ALA A 15 9.45 2.70 -6.95
C ALA A 15 9.81 2.21 -8.35
N GLN A 16 10.81 1.34 -8.47
CA GLN A 16 11.23 0.80 -9.75
C GLN A 16 10.08 0.02 -10.41
N GLN A 17 9.35 -0.77 -9.63
CA GLN A 17 8.20 -1.51 -10.13
C GLN A 17 7.05 -0.57 -10.52
N PHE A 18 6.83 0.51 -9.78
CA PHE A 18 5.87 1.54 -10.16
C PHE A 18 6.18 2.13 -11.54
N ARG A 19 7.47 2.37 -11.82
CA ARG A 19 7.89 2.87 -13.13
C ARG A 19 7.56 1.90 -14.24
N LYS A 20 7.75 0.60 -14.00
CA LYS A 20 7.39 -0.45 -14.97
C LYS A 20 5.88 -0.49 -15.22
N VAL A 21 5.08 -0.35 -14.17
CA VAL A 21 3.62 -0.31 -14.29
C VAL A 21 3.21 0.84 -15.20
N LYS A 22 3.80 2.02 -15.01
CA LYS A 22 3.46 3.20 -15.83
C LYS A 22 3.75 2.97 -17.31
N HIS A 23 4.81 2.25 -17.65
CA HIS A 23 5.13 1.93 -19.04
C HIS A 23 4.14 0.95 -19.66
N ILE A 24 3.51 0.08 -18.87
CA ILE A 24 2.57 -0.92 -19.35
C ILE A 24 1.20 -0.31 -19.59
N ILE A 25 0.82 0.67 -18.79
CA ILE A 25 -0.52 1.23 -18.81
C ILE A 25 -0.68 2.25 -19.93
N ASP A 26 -1.75 2.07 -20.73
CA ASP A 26 -2.21 3.09 -21.65
C ASP A 26 -3.16 4.02 -20.88
N PRO A 27 -2.83 5.32 -20.74
CA PRO A 27 -3.61 6.22 -19.89
C PRO A 27 -5.01 6.55 -20.42
N ALA A 28 -5.32 6.16 -21.65
CA ALA A 28 -6.52 6.65 -22.32
C ALA A 28 -7.82 6.05 -21.80
N ARG A 29 -7.85 4.84 -21.20
CA ARG A 29 -9.14 4.18 -20.91
C ARG A 29 -9.04 3.08 -19.88
N ARG A 30 -8.57 3.41 -18.65
CA ARG A 30 -8.31 2.33 -17.71
C ARG A 30 -8.80 2.55 -16.32
N PHE A 31 -9.27 1.46 -15.78
CA PHE A 31 -9.27 1.26 -14.33
C PHE A 31 -8.05 0.43 -13.98
N VAL A 32 -7.33 0.87 -12.94
CA VAL A 32 -6.17 0.15 -12.44
C VAL A 32 -6.48 -0.31 -11.03
N VAL A 33 -6.33 -1.60 -10.80
CA VAL A 33 -6.49 -2.22 -9.47
C VAL A 33 -5.14 -2.73 -9.02
N VAL A 34 -4.73 -2.37 -7.82
CA VAL A 34 -3.45 -2.82 -7.27
C VAL A 34 -3.66 -3.57 -5.97
N SER A 35 -2.77 -4.54 -5.71
CA SER A 35 -2.67 -5.19 -4.42
C SER A 35 -1.83 -4.33 -3.48
N ALA A 36 -1.78 -4.69 -2.19
CA ALA A 36 -0.82 -4.11 -1.28
C ALA A 36 0.60 -4.38 -1.78
N SER A 37 1.52 -3.46 -1.47
CA SER A 37 2.92 -3.58 -1.86
C SER A 37 3.50 -4.91 -1.38
N GLY A 38 4.10 -5.67 -2.29
CA GLY A 38 4.61 -7.00 -2.02
C GLY A 38 6.09 -7.02 -1.65
N ARG A 39 6.72 -8.17 -1.86
CA ARG A 39 8.15 -8.35 -1.55
C ARG A 39 9.01 -7.75 -2.64
N GLU A 40 10.09 -7.07 -2.24
CA GLU A 40 11.13 -6.63 -3.16
C GLU A 40 12.05 -7.81 -3.52
N HIS A 41 12.25 -8.74 -2.59
CA HIS A 41 13.06 -9.93 -2.76
C HIS A 41 12.53 -11.04 -1.84
N LYS A 42 13.06 -12.26 -1.97
CA LYS A 42 12.54 -13.44 -1.27
C LYS A 42 12.53 -13.33 0.24
N LYS A 43 13.46 -12.57 0.84
CA LYS A 43 13.58 -12.42 2.29
C LYS A 43 12.79 -11.24 2.84
N ASP A 44 12.20 -10.44 1.97
CA ASP A 44 11.43 -9.28 2.37
C ASP A 44 10.01 -9.68 2.81
N ASN A 45 9.34 -8.79 3.52
CA ASN A 45 7.97 -9.00 3.99
C ASN A 45 6.97 -8.29 3.08
N LYS A 46 5.87 -8.96 2.76
CA LYS A 46 4.74 -8.30 2.12
C LYS A 46 4.05 -7.38 3.13
N VAL A 47 3.54 -6.25 2.65
CA VAL A 47 2.77 -5.34 3.50
C VAL A 47 1.59 -6.07 4.14
N THR A 48 0.88 -6.91 3.38
CA THR A 48 -0.24 -7.70 3.90
C THR A 48 0.20 -8.59 5.06
N ASP A 49 1.34 -9.27 4.95
CA ASP A 49 1.86 -10.12 6.01
C ASP A 49 2.18 -9.31 7.27
N LEU A 50 2.76 -8.11 7.09
CA LEU A 50 3.05 -7.22 8.21
C LEU A 50 1.77 -6.77 8.92
N LEU A 51 0.72 -6.49 8.16
CA LEU A 51 -0.57 -6.10 8.74
C LEU A 51 -1.20 -7.24 9.55
N TYR A 52 -1.13 -8.48 9.06
CA TYR A 52 -1.60 -9.64 9.83
C TYR A 52 -0.78 -9.84 11.10
N LEU A 53 0.55 -9.65 11.05
CA LEU A 53 1.40 -9.73 12.24
C LEU A 53 1.05 -8.65 13.25
N ILE A 54 0.80 -7.43 12.79
CA ILE A 54 0.39 -6.33 13.66
C ILE A 54 -0.92 -6.69 14.36
N GLU A 55 -1.87 -7.26 13.64
CA GLU A 55 -3.14 -7.69 14.23
C GLU A 55 -2.91 -8.70 15.35
N ALA A 56 -2.06 -9.69 15.11
CA ALA A 56 -1.76 -10.70 16.12
C ALA A 56 -1.10 -10.07 17.36
N HIS A 57 -0.17 -9.14 17.16
CA HIS A 57 0.50 -8.43 18.25
C HIS A 57 -0.50 -7.59 19.05
N LEU A 58 -1.43 -6.91 18.37
CA LEU A 58 -2.47 -6.14 19.06
C LEU A 58 -3.37 -7.04 19.89
N LYS A 59 -3.77 -8.20 19.34
CA LYS A 59 -4.65 -9.14 20.02
C LYS A 59 -4.04 -9.66 21.33
N TYR A 60 -2.74 -9.89 21.33
CA TYR A 60 -2.03 -10.42 22.51
C TYR A 60 -1.32 -9.34 23.31
N SER A 61 -1.58 -8.07 23.00
CA SER A 61 -0.99 -6.91 23.72
C SER A 61 0.53 -6.90 23.68
N VAL A 62 1.12 -7.35 22.57
CA VAL A 62 2.56 -7.33 22.32
C VAL A 62 2.90 -6.08 21.50
N ASP A 63 4.08 -5.52 21.69
CA ASP A 63 4.53 -4.35 20.95
C ASP A 63 4.51 -4.60 19.43
N HIS A 64 3.86 -3.71 18.70
CA HIS A 64 3.71 -3.79 17.24
C HIS A 64 4.40 -2.65 16.50
N LEU A 65 4.99 -1.70 17.20
CA LEU A 65 5.51 -0.47 16.57
C LEU A 65 6.66 -0.75 15.60
N SER A 66 7.51 -1.72 15.91
CA SER A 66 8.61 -2.08 15.02
C SER A 66 8.10 -2.64 13.68
N LEU A 67 7.01 -3.40 13.72
CA LEU A 67 6.38 -3.92 12.51
C LEU A 67 5.76 -2.79 11.68
N PHE A 68 5.08 -1.87 12.36
CA PHE A 68 4.47 -0.73 11.67
C PHE A 68 5.54 0.15 11.03
N HIS A 69 6.69 0.30 11.68
CA HIS A 69 7.80 1.07 11.14
C HIS A 69 8.27 0.52 9.78
N LEU A 70 8.27 -0.79 9.60
CA LEU A 70 8.61 -1.40 8.31
C LEU A 70 7.62 -0.98 7.21
N ILE A 71 6.35 -0.87 7.55
CA ILE A 71 5.33 -0.40 6.62
C ILE A 71 5.57 1.07 6.28
N GLU A 72 5.83 1.89 7.30
CA GLU A 72 6.14 3.31 7.08
C GLU A 72 7.33 3.49 6.14
N GLU A 73 8.42 2.77 6.39
CA GLU A 73 9.61 2.84 5.55
C GLU A 73 9.30 2.49 4.09
N ARG A 74 8.50 1.44 3.87
CA ARG A 74 8.15 1.01 2.53
C ARG A 74 7.46 2.13 1.75
N PHE A 75 6.41 2.71 2.30
CA PHE A 75 5.61 3.70 1.59
C PHE A 75 6.33 5.04 1.47
N ILE A 76 7.04 5.45 2.49
CA ILE A 76 7.82 6.70 2.45
C ILE A 76 8.94 6.59 1.42
N SER A 77 9.60 5.42 1.36
CA SER A 77 10.64 5.15 0.36
C SER A 77 10.10 5.27 -1.07
N ILE A 78 8.95 4.64 -1.33
CA ILE A 78 8.32 4.72 -2.65
C ILE A 78 8.00 6.18 -3.01
N LYS A 79 7.39 6.90 -2.08
CA LYS A 79 7.05 8.31 -2.29
C LYS A 79 8.28 9.13 -2.64
N ASN A 80 9.33 8.99 -1.83
CA ASN A 80 10.55 9.80 -2.01
C ASN A 80 11.27 9.45 -3.31
N ASP A 81 11.37 8.15 -3.63
CA ASP A 81 12.06 7.71 -4.84
C ASP A 81 11.34 8.14 -6.12
N LEU A 82 10.03 8.30 -6.08
CA LEU A 82 9.23 8.76 -7.21
C LEU A 82 8.99 10.27 -7.19
N GLY A 83 9.40 10.97 -6.14
CA GLY A 83 9.19 12.40 -6.02
C GLY A 83 7.72 12.80 -5.89
N LEU A 84 6.93 11.97 -5.23
CA LEU A 84 5.50 12.23 -5.08
C LEU A 84 5.22 13.26 -3.98
N SER A 85 4.13 13.98 -4.12
CA SER A 85 3.73 15.02 -3.18
C SER A 85 2.62 14.60 -2.22
N TYR A 86 1.93 13.50 -2.51
CA TYR A 86 0.84 13.04 -1.65
C TYR A 86 1.34 12.82 -0.21
N PRO A 87 0.66 13.37 0.79
CA PRO A 87 1.12 13.27 2.18
C PRO A 87 0.80 11.90 2.79
N ILE A 88 1.44 10.86 2.28
CA ILE A 88 1.24 9.48 2.75
C ILE A 88 1.56 9.34 4.23
N GLU A 89 2.45 10.17 4.75
CA GLU A 89 2.81 10.20 6.16
C GLU A 89 1.61 10.50 7.04
N GLU A 90 0.70 11.35 6.58
CA GLU A 90 -0.52 11.66 7.33
C GLU A 90 -1.45 10.45 7.39
N ASP A 91 -1.59 9.72 6.27
CA ASP A 91 -2.40 8.50 6.24
C ASP A 91 -1.80 7.43 7.14
N LEU A 92 -0.48 7.30 7.14
CA LEU A 92 0.22 6.35 8.01
C LEU A 92 0.03 6.72 9.48
N ALA A 93 0.15 8.00 9.83
CA ALA A 93 -0.06 8.45 11.21
C ALA A 93 -1.49 8.21 11.66
N LYS A 94 -2.46 8.45 10.79
CA LYS A 94 -3.88 8.20 11.08
C LYS A 94 -4.12 6.71 11.34
N LEU A 95 -3.59 5.86 10.49
CA LEU A 95 -3.72 4.41 10.66
C LEU A 95 -3.07 3.97 11.97
N LYS A 96 -1.86 4.46 12.25
CA LYS A 96 -1.15 4.12 13.49
C LYS A 96 -1.99 4.48 14.72
N GLY A 97 -2.66 5.64 14.70
CA GLY A 97 -3.53 6.06 15.78
C GLY A 97 -4.82 5.24 15.90
N GLN A 98 -5.22 4.55 14.85
CA GLN A 98 -6.42 3.69 14.83
C GLN A 98 -6.13 2.27 15.31
N LEU A 99 -4.86 1.87 15.43
CA LEU A 99 -4.51 0.49 15.76
C LEU A 99 -4.96 0.14 17.18
N ASN A 100 -5.83 -0.86 17.28
CA ASN A 100 -6.25 -1.43 18.55
C ASN A 100 -6.81 -2.84 18.31
N LYS A 101 -6.95 -3.61 19.40
CA LYS A 101 -7.35 -5.03 19.30
C LYS A 101 -8.81 -5.25 18.90
N THR A 102 -9.63 -4.19 18.85
CA THR A 102 -11.02 -4.29 18.40
C THR A 102 -11.18 -3.95 16.92
N MET A 103 -10.10 -3.53 16.27
CA MET A 103 -10.12 -3.17 14.86
C MET A 103 -10.45 -4.41 14.00
N SER A 104 -11.30 -4.22 12.98
CA SER A 104 -11.63 -5.29 12.05
C SER A 104 -10.40 -5.74 11.28
N THR A 105 -10.21 -7.06 11.16
CA THR A 105 -9.14 -7.65 10.36
C THR A 105 -9.22 -7.18 8.91
N ASP A 106 -10.41 -7.23 8.34
CA ASP A 106 -10.62 -6.86 6.94
C ASP A 106 -10.26 -5.39 6.70
N TYR A 107 -10.66 -4.51 7.61
CA TYR A 107 -10.33 -3.09 7.48
C TYR A 107 -8.82 -2.87 7.55
N LEU A 108 -8.16 -3.44 8.56
CA LEU A 108 -6.72 -3.27 8.75
C LEU A 108 -5.94 -3.77 7.53
N VAL A 109 -6.25 -4.98 7.06
CA VAL A 109 -5.54 -5.58 5.93
C VAL A 109 -5.81 -4.81 4.63
N SER A 110 -7.02 -4.29 4.45
CA SER A 110 -7.36 -3.49 3.27
C SER A 110 -6.56 -2.19 3.18
N ARG A 111 -5.99 -1.70 4.29
CA ARG A 111 -5.22 -0.46 4.29
C ARG A 111 -3.91 -0.57 3.49
N GLY A 112 -3.37 -1.78 3.34
CA GLY A 112 -2.22 -1.98 2.46
C GLY A 112 -2.53 -1.64 1.01
N GLU A 113 -3.67 -2.10 0.52
CA GLU A 113 -4.11 -1.77 -0.85
C GLU A 113 -4.45 -0.29 -0.98
N TYR A 114 -5.09 0.28 0.04
CA TYR A 114 -5.44 1.70 0.09
C TYR A 114 -4.18 2.58 -0.05
N LEU A 115 -3.16 2.33 0.77
CA LEU A 115 -1.94 3.13 0.76
C LEU A 115 -1.20 3.00 -0.57
N THR A 116 -1.11 1.77 -1.11
CA THR A 116 -0.48 1.53 -2.41
C THR A 116 -1.23 2.26 -3.52
N ALA A 117 -2.56 2.18 -3.51
CA ALA A 117 -3.38 2.82 -4.52
C ALA A 117 -3.28 4.34 -4.49
N LYS A 118 -3.16 4.94 -3.30
CA LYS A 118 -2.97 6.39 -3.17
C LYS A 118 -1.70 6.86 -3.87
N LEU A 119 -0.60 6.14 -3.66
CA LEU A 119 0.68 6.52 -4.28
C LEU A 119 0.67 6.29 -5.78
N ILE A 120 0.14 5.15 -6.23
CA ILE A 120 0.16 4.87 -7.67
C ILE A 120 -0.83 5.76 -8.42
N ALA A 121 -1.94 6.15 -7.80
CA ALA A 121 -2.88 7.08 -8.42
C ALA A 121 -2.20 8.42 -8.74
N GLU A 122 -1.44 8.97 -7.79
CA GLU A 122 -0.69 10.20 -8.04
C GLU A 122 0.35 9.99 -9.12
N TYR A 123 1.10 8.88 -9.05
CA TYR A 123 2.18 8.62 -10.00
C TYR A 123 1.67 8.47 -11.43
N LEU A 124 0.52 7.83 -11.61
CA LEU A 124 -0.09 7.65 -12.93
C LEU A 124 -0.92 8.86 -13.36
N GLY A 125 -1.27 9.76 -12.45
CA GLY A 125 -2.15 10.87 -12.73
C GLY A 125 -3.61 10.45 -12.84
N PHE A 126 -4.01 9.37 -12.21
CA PHE A 126 -5.38 8.86 -12.22
C PHE A 126 -6.12 9.29 -10.96
N PRO A 127 -7.45 9.52 -11.04
CA PRO A 127 -8.24 9.73 -9.83
C PRO A 127 -8.20 8.49 -8.94
N PHE A 128 -8.12 8.71 -7.64
CA PHE A 128 -8.20 7.61 -6.66
C PHE A 128 -9.67 7.32 -6.33
N VAL A 129 -9.99 6.02 -6.27
CA VAL A 129 -11.30 5.56 -5.81
C VAL A 129 -11.06 4.51 -4.73
N ASP A 130 -11.60 4.71 -3.54
CA ASP A 130 -11.50 3.73 -2.45
C ASP A 130 -12.58 2.68 -2.67
N ALA A 131 -12.16 1.43 -2.86
CA ALA A 131 -13.08 0.32 -3.08
C ALA A 131 -14.01 0.07 -1.88
N LYS A 132 -13.62 0.56 -0.70
CA LYS A 132 -14.44 0.50 0.51
C LYS A 132 -15.70 1.35 0.37
N ASP A 133 -15.59 2.45 -0.36
CA ASP A 133 -16.69 3.36 -0.57
C ASP A 133 -17.56 2.90 -1.73
#